data_741641a9063830dce019626c1503645e
#
_entry.id   741641a9063830dce019626c1503645e
#
_cell.length_a   1.000
_cell.length_b   1.000
_cell.length_c   1.000
_cell.angle_alpha   90.00
_cell.angle_beta   90.00
_cell.angle_gamma   90.00
#
_symmetry.space_group_name_H-M   'P 1'
#
loop_
_entity.id
_entity.type
_entity.pdbx_description
1 polymer ?
#
loop_
_entity_poly.entity_id
_entity_poly.type
_entity_poly.pdbx_seq_one_letter_code
_entity_poly.pdbx_strand_id
1 'polypeptide(L)' 'EKDCKEIKRKQLQEGDLVFFSSSSRKNKINHVGLYLVDGKFVHAGSKGVVIDSLSARYYDKHYVASGRVK' A
#
# COMPACT_ATOMS: atom_id res chain seq x y z
N GLU A 1 -4.93 12.61 0.26
CA GLU A 1 -3.65 12.84 -0.41
C GLU A 1 -3.00 14.14 -0.03
N LYS A 2 -3.81 15.16 0.19
CA LYS A 2 -3.24 16.43 0.61
C LYS A 2 -2.53 16.33 1.94
N ASP A 3 -3.00 15.41 2.79
CA ASP A 3 -2.46 15.25 4.12
C ASP A 3 -1.37 14.19 4.20
N CYS A 4 -0.97 13.66 3.05
CA CYS A 4 0.04 12.62 3.00
C CYS A 4 1.25 13.10 2.21
N LYS A 5 2.42 12.81 2.74
CA LYS A 5 3.65 13.06 2.03
C LYS A 5 4.01 11.83 1.24
N GLU A 6 4.27 11.98 -0.04
CA GLU A 6 4.64 10.84 -0.87
C GLU A 6 5.96 10.26 -0.45
N ILE A 7 6.00 8.93 -0.29
CA ILE A 7 7.18 8.20 0.18
C ILE A 7 7.55 7.18 -0.88
N LYS A 8 8.85 7.06 -1.14
CA LYS A 8 9.33 6.04 -2.06
C LYS A 8 9.21 4.67 -1.41
N ARG A 9 8.96 3.65 -2.24
CA ARG A 9 8.73 2.29 -1.74
C ARG A 9 9.85 1.79 -0.82
N LYS A 10 11.10 2.09 -1.16
CA LYS A 10 12.22 1.63 -0.33
C LYS A 10 12.44 2.46 0.93
N GLN A 11 11.64 3.50 1.12
CA GLN A 11 11.72 4.32 2.33
C GLN A 11 10.55 4.09 3.26
N LEU A 12 9.75 3.06 3.00
CA LEU A 12 8.58 2.77 3.80
C LEU A 12 8.96 2.44 5.23
N GLN A 13 8.17 2.97 6.15
CA GLN A 13 8.32 2.73 7.58
C GLN A 13 6.97 2.31 8.16
N GLU A 14 7.00 1.67 9.29
CA GLU A 14 5.79 1.24 9.96
C GLU A 14 4.84 2.42 10.15
N GLY A 15 3.59 2.23 9.75
CA GLY A 15 2.58 3.27 9.84
C GLY A 15 2.37 4.05 8.55
N ASP A 16 3.22 3.85 7.55
CA ASP A 16 3.02 4.50 6.27
C ASP A 16 1.88 3.83 5.51
N LEU A 17 1.22 4.59 4.65
CA LEU A 17 0.14 4.06 3.82
C LEU A 17 0.68 3.59 2.49
N VAL A 18 0.10 2.49 1.99
CA VAL A 18 0.44 1.98 0.66
C VAL A 18 -0.85 1.91 -0.15
N PHE A 19 -0.78 2.35 -1.40
CA PHE A 19 -1.95 2.47 -2.26
C PHE A 19 -1.84 1.55 -3.45
N PHE A 20 -2.95 0.92 -3.79
CA PHE A 20 -3.01 -0.05 -4.88
C PHE A 20 -4.16 0.26 -5.81
N SER A 21 -4.04 -0.22 -7.05
CA SER A 21 -5.11 -0.18 -8.03
C SER A 21 -5.41 -1.60 -8.49
N SER A 22 -6.67 -1.98 -8.46
CA SER A 22 -7.06 -3.31 -8.90
C SER A 22 -7.13 -3.40 -10.42
N SER A 23 -7.04 -2.27 -11.11
CA SER A 23 -7.04 -2.26 -12.57
C SER A 23 -5.63 -1.97 -13.08
N SER A 24 -5.43 -2.11 -14.38
CA SER A 24 -4.15 -1.80 -14.98
C SER A 24 -3.87 -0.29 -15.03
N ARG A 25 -4.89 0.50 -14.72
CA ARG A 25 -4.73 1.96 -14.68
C ARG A 25 -4.29 2.38 -13.29
N LYS A 26 -3.05 2.79 -13.18
CA LYS A 26 -2.48 3.15 -11.89
C LYS A 26 -2.88 4.53 -11.40
N ASN A 27 -3.66 5.27 -12.18
CA ASN A 27 -4.14 6.57 -11.73
C ASN A 27 -5.45 6.46 -10.95
N LYS A 28 -5.92 5.25 -10.71
CA LYS A 28 -7.19 5.04 -10.02
C LYS A 28 -6.97 4.15 -8.81
N ILE A 29 -6.69 4.77 -7.68
CA ILE A 29 -6.44 4.06 -6.44
C ILE A 29 -7.78 3.61 -5.85
N ASN A 30 -7.91 2.31 -5.59
CA ASN A 30 -9.12 1.79 -4.98
C ASN A 30 -8.85 0.85 -3.82
N HIS A 31 -7.62 0.78 -3.36
CA HIS A 31 -7.28 -0.07 -2.22
C HIS A 31 -6.13 0.56 -1.47
N VAL A 32 -6.16 0.47 -0.15
CA VAL A 32 -5.13 1.05 0.70
C VAL A 32 -4.78 0.06 1.80
N GLY A 33 -3.50 0.04 2.18
CA GLY A 33 -3.03 -0.75 3.29
C GLY A 33 -2.13 0.07 4.18
N LEU A 34 -1.83 -0.50 5.36
CA LEU A 34 -0.93 0.13 6.32
C LEU A 34 0.35 -0.68 6.40
N TYR A 35 1.46 -0.04 6.08
CA TYR A 35 2.74 -0.73 6.07
C TYR A 35 3.18 -1.09 7.49
N LEU A 36 3.68 -2.28 7.65
CA LEU A 36 4.19 -2.74 8.94
C LEU A 36 5.72 -2.72 8.91
N VAL A 37 6.32 -3.85 8.59
CA VAL A 37 7.77 -3.99 8.57
C VAL A 37 8.11 -5.16 7.66
N ASP A 38 9.32 -5.15 7.11
CA ASP A 38 9.84 -6.24 6.27
C ASP A 38 8.97 -6.48 5.03
N GLY A 39 8.46 -5.41 4.44
CA GLY A 39 7.69 -5.52 3.21
C GLY A 39 6.28 -6.00 3.42
N LYS A 40 5.78 -6.02 4.64
CA LYS A 40 4.44 -6.47 4.94
C LYS A 40 3.51 -5.32 5.24
N PHE A 41 2.24 -5.52 4.95
CA PHE A 41 1.23 -4.49 5.21
C PHE A 41 -0.08 -5.15 5.61
N VAL A 42 -0.87 -4.43 6.40
CA VAL A 42 -2.17 -4.89 6.83
C VAL A 42 -3.23 -4.15 6.04
N HIS A 43 -4.27 -4.87 5.63
CA HIS A 43 -5.35 -4.27 4.87
C HIS A 43 -6.62 -5.10 5.04
N ALA A 44 -7.74 -4.52 4.62
CA ALA A 44 -9.02 -5.20 4.70
C ALA A 44 -9.21 -6.04 3.45
N GLY A 45 -9.21 -7.35 3.63
CA GLY A 45 -9.48 -8.28 2.55
C GLY A 45 -10.93 -8.71 2.53
N SER A 46 -11.26 -9.62 1.63
CA SER A 46 -12.63 -10.09 1.49
C SER A 46 -13.10 -10.88 2.72
N LYS A 47 -12.17 -11.40 3.50
CA LYS A 47 -12.50 -12.17 4.70
C LYS A 47 -12.09 -11.45 5.97
N GLY A 48 -11.92 -10.13 5.90
CA GLY A 48 -11.55 -9.35 7.06
C GLY A 48 -10.15 -8.78 6.94
N VAL A 49 -9.60 -8.37 8.07
CA VAL A 49 -8.27 -7.76 8.09
C VAL A 49 -7.20 -8.86 7.96
N VAL A 50 -6.29 -8.67 7.02
CA VAL A 50 -5.23 -9.63 6.75
C VAL A 50 -3.90 -8.91 6.56
N ILE A 51 -2.81 -9.66 6.71
CA ILE A 51 -1.46 -9.15 6.46
C ILE A 51 -0.92 -9.83 5.22
N ASP A 52 -0.44 -9.04 4.27
CA ASP A 52 0.13 -9.54 3.03
C ASP A 52 1.49 -8.91 2.79
N SER A 53 2.20 -9.40 1.80
CA SER A 53 3.53 -8.93 1.46
C SER A 53 3.48 -8.06 0.21
N LEU A 54 4.21 -6.93 0.24
CA LEU A 54 4.33 -6.07 -0.94
C LEU A 54 5.07 -6.77 -2.08
N SER A 55 5.88 -7.78 -1.77
CA SER A 55 6.61 -8.50 -2.79
C SER A 55 5.77 -9.63 -3.40
N ALA A 56 4.58 -9.90 -2.87
CA ALA A 56 3.69 -10.86 -3.51
C ALA A 56 3.34 -10.35 -4.90
N ARG A 57 3.29 -11.27 -5.87
CA ARG A 57 3.12 -10.89 -7.27
C ARG A 57 1.94 -9.96 -7.50
N TYR A 58 0.81 -10.26 -6.89
CA TYR A 58 -0.39 -9.45 -7.08
C TYR A 58 -0.17 -8.02 -6.61
N TYR A 59 0.34 -7.85 -5.41
CA TYR A 59 0.49 -6.51 -4.82
C TYR A 59 1.64 -5.74 -5.44
N ASP A 60 2.70 -6.42 -5.79
CA ASP A 60 3.81 -5.77 -6.50
C ASP A 60 3.33 -5.19 -7.83
N LYS A 61 2.49 -5.93 -8.54
CA LYS A 61 1.99 -5.49 -9.83
C LYS A 61 1.00 -4.34 -9.70
N HIS A 62 0.22 -4.31 -8.63
CA HIS A 62 -0.84 -3.32 -8.46
C HIS A 62 -0.46 -2.15 -7.56
N TYR A 63 0.78 -2.13 -7.09
CA TYR A 63 1.26 -1.04 -6.25
C TYR A 63 1.29 0.26 -7.04
N VAL A 64 0.78 1.33 -6.43
CA VAL A 64 0.73 2.64 -7.08
C VAL A 64 1.68 3.61 -6.40
N ALA A 65 1.51 3.80 -5.10
CA ALA A 65 2.26 4.82 -4.39
C ALA A 65 2.23 4.55 -2.89
N SER A 66 3.00 5.33 -2.17
CA SER A 66 3.02 5.27 -0.71
C SER A 66 2.98 6.68 -0.16
N GLY A 67 2.45 6.83 1.05
CA GLY A 67 2.36 8.13 1.67
C GLY A 67 2.52 8.05 3.17
N ARG A 68 2.95 9.15 3.75
CA ARG A 68 3.10 9.28 5.20
C ARG A 68 2.21 10.39 5.70
N VAL A 69 1.37 10.07 6.66
CA VAL A 69 0.49 11.07 7.26
C VAL A 69 1.33 11.98 8.15
N LYS A 70 1.13 13.26 7.98
CA LYS A 70 1.86 14.23 8.79
C LYS A 70 1.25 14.38 10.17
#